data_4de00cff98c54fad7c7a49fa0e5c9cb3
#
_entry.id   4de00cff98c54fad7c7a49fa0e5c9cb3
#
_cell.length_a   1.000
_cell.length_b   1.000
_cell.length_c   1.000
_cell.angle_alpha   90.00
_cell.angle_beta   90.00
_cell.angle_gamma   90.00
#
_symmetry.space_group_name_H-M   'P 1'
#
loop_
_entity.id
_entity.type
_entity.pdbx_description
1 polymer ?
#
loop_
_entity_poly.entity_id
_entity_poly.type
_entity_poly.pdbx_seq_one_letter_code
_entity_poly.pdbx_strand_id
1 'polypeptide(L)'
;LQKVLGKNTQIHSCPSLKHASRFGIGMNHPELGRWLEDPRVVTERHIVQPSATVLFGDSGPIENKNEWDPNKWVLNTSYGGKWLLFRTPSNEPWYTTMPQRIYNRHDGVANTAHVDGHVAAMKAGAIGFQYKLGHPLALWDKK
;
A
#
# COMPACT_ATOMS: atom_id res chain seq x y z
N LEU A 1 7.30 -11.64 13.23
CA LEU A 1 6.18 -10.84 13.72
C LEU A 1 5.57 -11.38 15.01
N GLN A 2 5.24 -12.68 15.11
CA GLN A 2 4.67 -13.28 16.35
C GLN A 2 5.56 -13.12 17.58
N LYS A 3 6.90 -13.17 17.44
CA LYS A 3 7.84 -12.95 18.55
C LYS A 3 7.82 -11.53 19.09
N VAL A 4 7.50 -10.54 18.25
CA VAL A 4 7.48 -9.12 18.61
C VAL A 4 6.09 -8.66 19.09
N LEU A 5 5.01 -9.17 18.45
CA LEU A 5 3.64 -8.77 18.73
C LEU A 5 2.93 -9.66 19.75
N GLY A 6 3.59 -10.73 20.20
CA GLY A 6 3.02 -11.70 21.15
C GLY A 6 1.83 -12.46 20.55
N LYS A 7 0.91 -12.89 21.41
CA LYS A 7 -0.32 -13.61 21.03
C LYS A 7 -1.49 -12.68 20.68
N ASN A 8 -1.28 -11.36 20.64
CA ASN A 8 -2.36 -10.41 20.35
C ASN A 8 -2.69 -10.41 18.85
N THR A 9 -3.69 -11.19 18.47
CA THR A 9 -4.15 -11.32 17.08
C THR A 9 -4.92 -10.08 16.57
N GLN A 10 -5.37 -9.21 17.47
CA GLN A 10 -6.12 -8.00 17.09
C GLN A 10 -5.25 -7.00 16.33
N ILE A 11 -3.94 -7.02 16.53
CA ILE A 11 -2.99 -6.16 15.81
C ILE A 11 -2.83 -6.60 14.33
N HIS A 12 -3.24 -7.83 14.00
CA HIS A 12 -3.07 -8.39 12.65
C HIS A 12 -4.21 -8.07 11.68
N SER A 13 -5.25 -7.37 12.14
CA SER A 13 -6.38 -7.03 11.27
C SER A 13 -6.90 -5.63 11.58
N CYS A 14 -7.18 -4.87 10.53
CA CYS A 14 -7.85 -3.59 10.68
C CYS A 14 -9.30 -3.83 11.15
N PRO A 15 -9.76 -3.21 12.27
CA PRO A 15 -11.11 -3.40 12.79
C PRO A 15 -12.20 -2.92 11.82
N SER A 16 -11.88 -2.01 10.90
CA SER A 16 -12.81 -1.55 9.85
C SER A 16 -12.98 -2.56 8.70
N LEU A 17 -12.19 -3.65 8.67
CA LEU A 17 -12.38 -4.73 7.71
C LEU A 17 -13.39 -5.74 8.25
N LYS A 18 -14.51 -5.92 7.56
CA LYS A 18 -15.59 -6.84 7.94
C LYS A 18 -15.19 -8.33 7.95
N HIS A 19 -13.99 -8.68 7.51
CA HIS A 19 -13.48 -10.06 7.46
C HIS A 19 -12.19 -10.19 8.25
N ALA A 20 -12.26 -10.85 9.39
CA ALA A 20 -11.19 -11.03 10.37
C ALA A 20 -9.90 -11.73 9.84
N SER A 21 -9.94 -12.33 8.64
CA SER A 21 -8.80 -13.00 8.05
C SER A 21 -7.91 -12.10 7.17
N ARG A 22 -8.24 -10.81 7.06
CA ARG A 22 -7.57 -9.87 6.15
C ARG A 22 -6.72 -8.89 6.94
N PHE A 23 -5.41 -8.90 6.71
CA PHE A 23 -4.48 -7.97 7.34
C PHE A 23 -4.79 -6.51 6.97
N GLY A 24 -5.04 -6.23 5.69
CA GLY A 24 -5.50 -4.93 5.21
C GLY A 24 -4.46 -3.82 5.21
N ILE A 25 -3.23 -4.10 5.60
CA ILE A 25 -2.09 -3.20 5.50
C ILE A 25 -1.12 -3.81 4.50
N GLY A 26 -0.80 -3.09 3.44
CA GLY A 26 0.07 -3.54 2.38
C GLY A 26 1.40 -2.80 2.38
N MET A 27 2.47 -3.53 2.04
CA MET A 27 3.78 -2.98 1.77
C MET A 27 3.88 -2.51 0.32
N ASN A 28 4.58 -1.42 0.10
CA ASN A 28 4.89 -0.87 -1.22
C ASN A 28 5.60 -1.90 -2.10
N HIS A 29 5.00 -2.30 -3.21
CA HIS A 29 5.52 -3.29 -4.15
C HIS A 29 5.35 -2.81 -5.61
N PRO A 30 6.36 -2.92 -6.45
CA PRO A 30 7.70 -3.51 -6.25
C PRO A 30 8.79 -2.50 -5.86
N GLU A 31 8.45 -1.24 -5.59
CA GLU A 31 9.47 -0.21 -5.41
C GLU A 31 10.33 -0.44 -4.15
N LEU A 32 9.71 -0.83 -3.05
CA LEU A 32 10.39 -1.05 -1.78
C LEU A 32 10.39 -2.52 -1.37
N GLY A 33 9.21 -3.15 -1.29
CA GLY A 33 9.05 -4.57 -1.00
C GLY A 33 9.20 -5.43 -2.26
N ARG A 34 9.96 -6.52 -2.14
CA ARG A 34 10.19 -7.46 -3.23
C ARG A 34 9.90 -8.89 -2.81
N TRP A 35 9.65 -9.76 -3.78
CA TRP A 35 9.55 -11.19 -3.53
C TRP A 35 10.91 -11.77 -3.13
N LEU A 36 10.92 -12.85 -2.37
CA LEU A 36 12.16 -13.50 -1.90
C LEU A 36 13.06 -13.95 -3.05
N GLU A 37 12.47 -14.27 -4.20
CA GLU A 37 13.17 -14.70 -5.40
C GLU A 37 13.79 -13.54 -6.19
N ASP A 38 13.43 -12.29 -5.89
CA ASP A 38 14.00 -11.11 -6.54
C ASP A 38 15.35 -10.77 -5.87
N PRO A 39 16.49 -10.91 -6.56
CA PRO A 39 17.81 -10.68 -5.98
C PRO A 39 18.10 -9.20 -5.70
N ARG A 40 17.26 -8.29 -6.20
CA ARG A 40 17.47 -6.86 -6.01
C ARG A 40 17.10 -6.45 -4.59
N VAL A 41 18.01 -5.83 -3.88
CA VAL A 41 17.80 -5.32 -2.52
C VAL A 41 17.60 -3.82 -2.58
N VAL A 42 16.53 -3.36 -1.94
CA VAL A 42 16.30 -1.93 -1.71
C VAL A 42 16.74 -1.63 -0.27
N THR A 43 17.63 -0.67 -0.12
CA THR A 43 18.08 -0.15 1.17
C THR A 43 17.67 1.30 1.32
N GLU A 44 17.63 1.82 2.53
CA GLU A 44 17.24 3.20 2.82
C GLU A 44 18.02 4.23 1.99
N ARG A 45 19.31 4.00 1.76
CA ARG A 45 20.18 4.88 0.92
C ARG A 45 19.73 4.98 -0.54
N HIS A 46 18.86 4.09 -1.01
CA HIS A 46 18.28 4.17 -2.36
C HIS A 46 17.04 5.05 -2.43
N ILE A 47 16.58 5.57 -1.29
CA ILE A 47 15.35 6.33 -1.17
C ILE A 47 15.71 7.79 -0.98
N VAL A 48 15.36 8.61 -1.97
CA VAL A 48 15.77 10.02 -2.02
C VAL A 48 15.06 10.86 -0.97
N GLN A 49 13.78 10.55 -0.69
CA GLN A 49 12.94 11.29 0.26
C GLN A 49 12.23 10.35 1.24
N PRO A 50 12.92 9.79 2.25
CA PRO A 50 12.34 8.82 3.19
C PRO A 50 11.07 9.31 3.88
N SER A 51 11.00 10.58 4.25
CA SER A 51 9.83 11.20 4.90
C SER A 51 8.63 11.39 3.95
N ALA A 52 8.86 11.44 2.65
CA ALA A 52 7.77 11.52 1.67
C ALA A 52 7.37 10.14 1.14
N THR A 53 8.27 9.15 1.16
CA THR A 53 8.04 7.85 0.53
C THR A 53 7.20 6.92 1.40
N VAL A 54 6.04 6.53 0.89
CA VAL A 54 5.10 5.62 1.56
C VAL A 54 5.61 4.18 1.51
N LEU A 55 5.85 3.58 2.67
CA LEU A 55 6.30 2.19 2.84
C LEU A 55 5.14 1.23 3.05
N PHE A 56 4.20 1.56 3.94
CA PHE A 56 2.99 0.78 4.21
C PHE A 56 1.75 1.65 4.11
N GLY A 57 0.60 1.04 3.84
CA GLY A 57 -0.68 1.76 3.88
C GLY A 57 -1.89 0.84 3.90
N ASP A 58 -3.02 1.41 4.26
CA ASP A 58 -4.32 0.74 4.19
C ASP A 58 -4.62 0.29 2.78
N SER A 59 -4.55 -1.00 2.51
CA SER A 59 -4.63 -1.56 1.16
C SER A 59 -5.69 -2.62 1.02
N GLY A 60 -6.09 -2.85 -0.22
CA GLY A 60 -7.01 -3.91 -0.59
C GLY A 60 -7.22 -4.01 -2.10
N PRO A 61 -7.95 -5.03 -2.55
CA PRO A 61 -8.31 -5.16 -3.95
C PRO A 61 -9.32 -4.09 -4.34
N ILE A 62 -9.13 -3.47 -5.48
CA ILE A 62 -10.01 -2.42 -6.00
C ILE A 62 -10.96 -3.01 -7.04
N GLU A 63 -12.26 -2.76 -6.86
CA GLU A 63 -13.31 -3.21 -7.75
C GLU A 63 -13.35 -2.40 -9.05
N ASN A 64 -13.39 -1.07 -8.91
CA ASN A 64 -13.45 -0.12 -10.03
C ASN A 64 -12.06 0.22 -10.56
N LYS A 65 -11.32 -0.80 -10.98
CA LYS A 65 -9.91 -0.73 -11.37
C LYS A 65 -9.56 0.31 -12.46
N ASN A 66 -10.54 0.69 -13.28
CA ASN A 66 -10.39 1.67 -14.36
C ASN A 66 -10.64 3.11 -13.89
N GLU A 67 -11.05 3.32 -12.63
CA GLU A 67 -11.19 4.66 -12.06
C GLU A 67 -9.80 5.31 -11.92
N TRP A 68 -9.61 6.45 -12.55
CA TRP A 68 -8.34 7.18 -12.58
C TRP A 68 -8.10 8.00 -11.31
N ASP A 69 -9.18 8.42 -10.62
CA ASP A 69 -9.09 9.18 -9.37
C ASP A 69 -8.94 8.22 -8.18
N PRO A 70 -7.76 8.14 -7.54
CA PRO A 70 -7.55 7.23 -6.41
C PRO A 70 -8.48 7.48 -5.23
N ASN A 71 -9.04 8.69 -5.10
CA ASN A 71 -9.96 9.01 -4.02
C ASN A 71 -11.34 8.35 -4.19
N LYS A 72 -11.65 7.87 -5.39
CA LYS A 72 -12.91 7.19 -5.73
C LYS A 72 -12.77 5.68 -5.79
N TRP A 73 -11.61 5.13 -5.45
CA TRP A 73 -11.44 3.68 -5.46
C TRP A 73 -12.30 2.99 -4.42
N VAL A 74 -12.95 1.90 -4.85
CA VAL A 74 -13.86 1.10 -4.05
C VAL A 74 -13.25 -0.27 -3.78
N LEU A 75 -13.31 -0.69 -2.51
CA LEU A 75 -12.83 -2.01 -2.11
C LEU A 75 -13.70 -3.12 -2.68
N ASN A 76 -13.08 -4.08 -3.36
CA ASN A 76 -13.73 -5.33 -3.72
C ASN A 76 -13.84 -6.25 -2.49
N THR A 77 -15.03 -6.30 -1.90
CA THR A 77 -15.29 -7.11 -0.71
C THR A 77 -15.45 -8.59 -1.00
N SER A 78 -15.71 -8.96 -2.26
CA SER A 78 -15.91 -10.35 -2.69
C SER A 78 -14.61 -11.11 -2.89
N TYR A 79 -13.48 -10.39 -3.00
CA TYR A 79 -12.19 -11.02 -3.22
C TYR A 79 -11.62 -11.56 -1.90
N GLY A 80 -11.49 -12.88 -1.79
CA GLY A 80 -10.85 -13.55 -0.66
C GLY A 80 -9.31 -13.51 -0.80
N GLY A 81 -8.58 -13.26 0.28
CA GLY A 81 -7.12 -13.31 0.26
C GLY A 81 -6.46 -12.45 1.34
N LYS A 82 -5.16 -12.66 1.54
CA LYS A 82 -4.33 -11.84 2.41
C LYS A 82 -3.73 -10.70 1.58
N TRP A 83 -3.90 -9.47 2.04
CA TRP A 83 -3.41 -8.27 1.37
C TRP A 83 -2.17 -7.79 2.11
N LEU A 84 -1.00 -8.27 1.67
CA LEU A 84 0.30 -7.97 2.29
C LEU A 84 1.08 -6.91 1.53
N LEU A 85 0.56 -6.46 0.40
CA LEU A 85 1.20 -5.44 -0.43
C LEU A 85 0.17 -4.49 -1.03
N PHE A 86 0.61 -3.32 -1.42
CA PHE A 86 -0.06 -2.52 -2.44
C PHE A 86 0.84 -2.38 -3.67
N ARG A 87 0.21 -2.42 -4.84
CA ARG A 87 0.93 -2.31 -6.11
C ARG A 87 1.05 -0.85 -6.51
N THR A 88 2.20 -0.51 -7.06
CA THR A 88 2.46 0.79 -7.65
C THR A 88 2.25 0.76 -9.17
N PRO A 89 2.03 1.90 -9.84
CA PRO A 89 1.87 1.97 -11.29
C PRO A 89 3.03 1.36 -12.09
N SER A 90 4.21 1.23 -11.50
CA SER A 90 5.36 0.55 -12.10
C SER A 90 5.23 -0.98 -12.17
N ASN A 91 4.23 -1.55 -11.50
CA ASN A 91 4.03 -3.01 -11.40
C ASN A 91 3.09 -3.57 -12.49
N GLU A 92 3.17 -3.10 -13.69
CA GLU A 92 2.39 -3.68 -14.81
C GLU A 92 2.90 -5.08 -15.20
N PRO A 93 2.01 -5.99 -15.67
CA PRO A 93 0.55 -5.79 -15.84
C PRO A 93 -0.28 -6.00 -14.56
N TRP A 94 0.36 -6.32 -13.44
CA TRP A 94 -0.32 -6.68 -12.18
C TRP A 94 -1.06 -5.50 -11.54
N TYR A 95 -0.57 -4.27 -11.72
CA TYR A 95 -1.26 -3.07 -11.24
C TYR A 95 -2.67 -2.93 -11.80
N THR A 96 -2.85 -3.33 -13.07
CA THR A 96 -4.13 -3.27 -13.77
C THR A 96 -4.95 -4.55 -13.61
N THR A 97 -4.32 -5.73 -13.66
CA THR A 97 -5.03 -7.02 -13.68
C THR A 97 -5.41 -7.52 -12.28
N MET A 98 -4.57 -7.23 -11.29
CA MET A 98 -4.78 -7.60 -9.88
C MET A 98 -4.59 -6.38 -8.98
N PRO A 99 -5.50 -5.39 -9.04
CA PRO A 99 -5.31 -4.09 -8.43
C PRO A 99 -5.47 -4.14 -6.91
N GLN A 100 -4.35 -4.35 -6.23
CA GLN A 100 -4.21 -4.15 -4.79
C GLN A 100 -3.62 -2.77 -4.58
N ARG A 101 -4.41 -1.82 -4.07
CA ARG A 101 -4.01 -0.41 -3.97
C ARG A 101 -4.33 0.13 -2.59
N ILE A 102 -3.69 1.22 -2.21
CA ILE A 102 -4.11 2.00 -1.03
C ILE A 102 -5.44 2.68 -1.37
N TYR A 103 -6.40 2.63 -0.45
CA TYR A 103 -7.69 3.29 -0.61
C TYR A 103 -8.14 3.95 0.70
N ASN A 104 -9.02 4.92 0.59
CA ASN A 104 -9.54 5.71 1.70
C ASN A 104 -10.47 4.87 2.59
N ARG A 105 -9.91 4.15 3.56
CA ARG A 105 -10.64 3.22 4.45
C ARG A 105 -11.26 3.89 5.66
N HIS A 106 -10.62 4.92 6.20
CA HIS A 106 -10.97 5.54 7.47
C HIS A 106 -11.44 6.98 7.23
N ASP A 107 -12.75 7.21 7.24
CA ASP A 107 -13.36 8.54 7.08
C ASP A 107 -12.80 9.36 5.91
N GLY A 108 -12.63 8.69 4.75
CA GLY A 108 -12.16 9.33 3.53
C GLY A 108 -10.64 9.49 3.42
N VAL A 109 -9.88 8.85 4.31
CA VAL A 109 -8.41 8.78 4.27
C VAL A 109 -7.90 7.35 4.44
N ALA A 110 -6.64 7.12 4.11
CA ALA A 110 -5.87 5.92 4.42
C ALA A 110 -4.81 6.25 5.47
N ASN A 111 -4.55 5.34 6.40
CA ASN A 111 -3.35 5.42 7.24
C ASN A 111 -2.16 4.92 6.45
N THR A 112 -1.07 5.68 6.48
CA THR A 112 0.19 5.37 5.82
C THR A 112 1.34 5.44 6.80
N ALA A 113 2.34 4.59 6.61
CA ALA A 113 3.64 4.69 7.28
C ALA A 113 4.73 4.95 6.23
N HIS A 114 5.62 5.85 6.53
CA HIS A 114 6.69 6.30 5.65
C HIS A 114 8.02 5.62 6.00
N VAL A 115 9.00 5.74 5.09
CA VAL A 115 10.30 5.05 5.24
C VAL A 115 11.07 5.55 6.47
N ASP A 116 10.94 6.81 6.84
CA ASP A 116 11.56 7.38 8.05
C ASP A 116 10.85 6.97 9.37
N GLY A 117 9.77 6.19 9.27
CA GLY A 117 9.03 5.63 10.40
C GLY A 117 7.83 6.47 10.87
N HIS A 118 7.60 7.67 10.33
CA HIS A 118 6.39 8.41 10.74
C HIS A 118 5.11 7.84 10.12
N VAL A 119 3.98 8.13 10.72
CA VAL A 119 2.64 7.71 10.27
C VAL A 119 1.80 8.94 9.97
N ALA A 120 1.03 8.88 8.88
CA ALA A 120 0.13 9.96 8.48
C ALA A 120 -1.23 9.40 8.01
N ALA A 121 -2.29 10.18 8.19
CA ALA A 121 -3.57 9.95 7.53
C ALA A 121 -3.60 10.78 6.24
N MET A 122 -3.74 10.12 5.08
CA MET A 122 -3.66 10.73 3.76
C MET A 122 -4.80 10.29 2.87
N LYS A 123 -5.25 11.16 1.96
CA LYS A 123 -6.09 10.71 0.84
C LYS A 123 -5.27 9.89 -0.15
N ALA A 124 -5.84 8.82 -0.70
CA ALA A 124 -5.16 7.96 -1.68
C ALA A 124 -4.65 8.76 -2.89
N GLY A 125 -5.38 9.79 -3.33
CA GLY A 125 -4.94 10.70 -4.39
C GLY A 125 -3.69 11.51 -4.05
N ALA A 126 -3.44 11.81 -2.77
CA ALA A 126 -2.25 12.53 -2.34
C ALA A 126 -0.98 11.65 -2.39
N ILE A 127 -1.13 10.32 -2.42
CA ILE A 127 -0.01 9.38 -2.57
C ILE A 127 0.53 9.38 -4.01
N GLY A 128 -0.27 9.86 -4.96
CA GLY A 128 0.21 10.14 -6.30
C GLY A 128 0.20 8.94 -7.26
N PHE A 129 -0.71 7.98 -7.09
CA PHE A 129 -0.87 6.84 -8.02
C PHE A 129 -1.22 7.23 -9.45
N GLN A 130 -1.72 8.44 -9.68
CA GLN A 130 -2.00 9.02 -10.99
C GLN A 130 -0.74 9.51 -11.72
N TYR A 131 0.39 9.56 -11.04
CA TYR A 131 1.66 10.03 -11.60
C TYR A 131 2.55 8.87 -12.03
N LYS A 132 3.44 9.14 -12.98
CA LYS A 132 4.44 8.18 -13.46
C LYS A 132 5.63 8.10 -12.50
N LEU A 133 6.38 7.02 -12.59
CA LEU A 133 7.66 6.82 -11.92
C LEU A 133 8.60 8.03 -12.18
N GLY A 134 9.22 8.55 -11.14
CA GLY A 134 10.10 9.72 -11.18
C GLY A 134 9.39 11.07 -11.06
N HIS A 135 8.06 11.09 -10.94
CA HIS A 135 7.33 12.34 -10.72
C HIS A 135 7.44 12.78 -9.25
N PRO A 136 7.70 14.07 -8.94
CA PRO A 136 7.92 14.53 -7.54
C PRO A 136 6.74 14.27 -6.59
N LEU A 137 5.51 14.15 -7.12
CA LEU A 137 4.32 13.86 -6.33
C LEU A 137 3.95 12.36 -6.30
N ALA A 138 4.78 11.48 -6.84
CA ALA A 138 4.61 10.04 -6.74
C ALA A 138 5.24 9.53 -5.43
N LEU A 139 4.55 9.71 -4.30
CA LEU A 139 5.07 9.36 -2.97
C LEU A 139 5.23 7.85 -2.74
N TRP A 140 4.84 7.05 -3.70
CA TRP A 140 5.10 5.60 -3.74
C TRP A 140 6.46 5.25 -4.39
N ASP A 141 7.11 6.22 -5.03
CA ASP A 141 8.40 6.04 -5.70
C ASP A 141 9.56 6.29 -4.71
N LYS A 142 10.65 5.58 -4.92
CA LYS A 142 11.89 5.75 -4.13
C LYS A 142 12.81 6.87 -4.64
N LYS A 143 12.48 7.49 -5.78
CA LYS A 143 13.28 8.54 -6.43
C LYS A 143 12.91 9.94 -5.96
#